data_6ef5d20ef214a36625662519e366e01c
#
_entry.id   6ef5d20ef214a36625662519e366e01c
#
_cell.length_a   1.000
_cell.length_b   1.000
_cell.length_c   1.000
_cell.angle_alpha   90.00
_cell.angle_beta   90.00
_cell.angle_gamma   90.00
#
_symmetry.space_group_name_H-M   'P 1'
#
loop_
_entity.id
_entity.type
_entity.pdbx_description
1 polymer ?
#
loop_
_entity_poly.entity_id
_entity_poly.type
_entity_poly.pdbx_seq_one_letter_code
_entity_poly.pdbx_strand_id
1 'polypeptide(L)'
;LIQGARMSLIEQDFDRKKHIYHDEDLAELLQKAVQFFNGTPVLQLPLKEKFEGSGIYVIYYKGKDGLYAPYGKIINAFAYNEPIYVGKAEPEGKRQGRSILQKNGCRLYGRLKEHVRSINAVSGLKIEDFCCRFVICEGDTVTMIPAFEAALTAKFRPLWNTFVDGFGNHDPGKGRVAGVRSLWDMLHPGRKFAEKLPANPC
;
A
#
# COMPACT_ATOMS: atom_id res chain seq x y z
N LEU A 1 41.24 -32.49 -35.31
CA LEU A 1 41.24 -31.07 -34.99
C LEU A 1 39.79 -30.59 -35.08
N ILE A 2 39.07 -30.67 -33.95
CA ILE A 2 37.71 -30.11 -33.82
C ILE A 2 37.91 -28.70 -33.29
N GLN A 3 37.85 -27.70 -34.15
CA GLN A 3 37.71 -26.30 -33.77
C GLN A 3 36.27 -26.09 -33.30
N GLY A 4 36.08 -26.18 -31.99
CA GLY A 4 34.82 -25.76 -31.36
C GLY A 4 34.68 -24.25 -31.52
N ALA A 5 33.74 -23.82 -32.35
CA ALA A 5 33.28 -22.44 -32.39
C ALA A 5 32.74 -22.07 -31.00
N ARG A 6 33.49 -21.28 -30.24
CA ARG A 6 32.97 -20.57 -29.09
C ARG A 6 31.93 -19.59 -29.62
N MET A 7 30.66 -19.98 -29.58
CA MET A 7 29.57 -19.05 -29.78
C MET A 7 29.72 -17.95 -28.73
N SER A 8 29.89 -16.72 -29.16
CA SER A 8 29.84 -15.56 -28.29
C SER A 8 28.44 -15.51 -27.66
N LEU A 9 28.35 -15.73 -26.35
CA LEU A 9 27.10 -15.61 -25.60
C LEU A 9 26.69 -14.13 -25.38
N ILE A 10 27.51 -13.19 -25.85
CA ILE A 10 27.29 -11.76 -25.71
C ILE A 10 26.82 -11.22 -27.05
N GLU A 11 25.56 -10.80 -27.11
CA GLU A 11 25.04 -10.06 -28.27
C GLU A 11 25.49 -8.60 -28.17
N GLN A 12 25.95 -8.05 -29.32
CA GLN A 12 26.42 -6.66 -29.37
C GLN A 12 25.31 -5.66 -29.62
N ASP A 13 24.20 -6.09 -30.24
CA ASP A 13 23.07 -5.23 -30.58
C ASP A 13 21.88 -5.48 -29.68
N PHE A 14 21.29 -4.38 -29.20
CA PHE A 14 20.06 -4.42 -28.38
C PHE A 14 18.83 -4.71 -29.25
N ASP A 15 18.18 -5.82 -28.99
CA ASP A 15 16.85 -6.13 -29.54
C ASP A 15 15.79 -6.13 -28.43
N ARG A 16 14.96 -5.09 -28.41
CA ARG A 16 13.90 -4.94 -27.41
C ARG A 16 13.00 -6.17 -27.29
N LYS A 17 12.69 -6.87 -28.39
CA LYS A 17 11.79 -8.03 -28.40
C LYS A 17 12.32 -9.18 -27.55
N LYS A 18 13.65 -9.35 -27.47
CA LYS A 18 14.29 -10.39 -26.67
C LYS A 18 14.28 -10.11 -25.16
N HIS A 19 13.90 -8.89 -24.76
CA HIS A 19 13.86 -8.45 -23.36
C HIS A 19 12.44 -8.22 -22.85
N ILE A 20 11.39 -8.49 -23.64
CA ILE A 20 10.01 -8.38 -23.20
C ILE A 20 9.60 -9.70 -22.56
N TYR A 21 9.26 -9.64 -21.28
CA TYR A 21 8.52 -10.70 -20.59
C TYR A 21 7.03 -10.40 -20.63
N HIS A 22 6.25 -11.36 -21.05
CA HIS A 22 4.80 -11.32 -21.03
C HIS A 22 4.29 -12.67 -20.50
N ASP A 23 3.34 -12.61 -19.58
CA ASP A 23 2.76 -13.79 -18.96
C ASP A 23 1.24 -13.56 -18.84
N GLU A 24 0.46 -14.38 -19.52
CA GLU A 24 -1.01 -14.29 -19.54
C GLU A 24 -1.62 -14.73 -18.22
N ASP A 25 -0.98 -15.66 -17.50
CA ASP A 25 -1.48 -16.22 -16.24
C ASP A 25 -1.35 -15.23 -15.09
N LEU A 26 -0.42 -14.25 -15.18
CA LEU A 26 -0.23 -13.24 -14.15
C LEU A 26 -1.49 -12.41 -13.89
N ALA A 27 -2.22 -12.04 -14.94
CA ALA A 27 -3.46 -11.28 -14.82
C ALA A 27 -4.53 -12.08 -14.07
N GLU A 28 -4.67 -13.37 -14.39
CA GLU A 28 -5.60 -14.27 -13.72
C GLU A 28 -5.24 -14.47 -12.23
N LEU A 29 -3.95 -14.64 -11.94
CA LEU A 29 -3.47 -14.78 -10.57
C LEU A 29 -3.78 -13.53 -9.72
N LEU A 30 -3.55 -12.34 -10.26
CA LEU A 30 -3.88 -11.08 -9.58
C LEU A 30 -5.40 -10.92 -9.40
N GLN A 31 -6.20 -11.35 -10.36
CA GLN A 31 -7.66 -11.32 -10.24
C GLN A 31 -8.16 -12.24 -9.12
N LYS A 32 -7.63 -13.47 -9.02
CA LYS A 32 -7.91 -14.40 -7.92
C LYS A 32 -7.53 -13.80 -6.57
N ALA A 33 -6.37 -13.15 -6.48
CA ALA A 33 -5.91 -12.49 -5.26
C ALA A 33 -6.85 -11.34 -4.84
N VAL A 34 -7.32 -10.53 -5.80
CA VAL A 34 -8.30 -9.46 -5.55
C VAL A 34 -9.67 -10.03 -5.12
N GLN A 35 -10.10 -11.14 -5.72
CA GLN A 35 -11.34 -11.82 -5.33
C GLN A 35 -11.25 -12.35 -3.90
N PHE A 36 -10.15 -13.01 -3.54
CA PHE A 36 -9.89 -13.46 -2.17
C PHE A 36 -9.91 -12.28 -1.19
N PHE A 37 -9.21 -11.19 -1.54
CA PHE A 37 -9.19 -9.97 -0.73
C PHE A 37 -10.60 -9.44 -0.45
N ASN A 38 -11.47 -9.37 -1.46
CA ASN A 38 -12.83 -8.88 -1.30
C ASN A 38 -13.69 -9.77 -0.39
N GLY A 39 -13.33 -11.03 -0.23
CA GLY A 39 -13.98 -11.97 0.70
C GLY A 39 -13.50 -11.88 2.14
N THR A 40 -12.39 -11.16 2.43
CA THR A 40 -11.90 -11.06 3.81
C THR A 40 -12.77 -10.11 4.66
N PRO A 41 -12.79 -10.30 6.00
CA PRO A 41 -13.60 -9.47 6.90
C PRO A 41 -13.18 -8.00 6.88
N VAL A 42 -14.16 -7.11 7.04
CA VAL A 42 -13.93 -5.69 7.34
C VAL A 42 -13.89 -5.51 8.85
N LEU A 43 -12.84 -4.88 9.35
CA LEU A 43 -12.61 -4.68 10.77
C LEU A 43 -12.58 -3.19 11.11
N GLN A 44 -13.17 -2.85 12.25
CA GLN A 44 -13.15 -1.49 12.78
C GLN A 44 -11.73 -1.10 13.20
N LEU A 45 -11.32 0.13 12.90
CA LEU A 45 -10.11 0.71 13.47
C LEU A 45 -10.41 1.47 14.78
N PRO A 46 -9.50 1.43 15.77
CA PRO A 46 -8.26 0.67 15.80
C PRO A 46 -8.51 -0.84 15.98
N LEU A 47 -7.61 -1.68 15.47
CA LEU A 47 -7.70 -3.13 15.67
C LEU A 47 -7.48 -3.47 17.15
N LYS A 48 -8.30 -4.39 17.65
CA LYS A 48 -8.26 -4.81 19.07
C LYS A 48 -7.06 -5.71 19.37
N GLU A 49 -6.73 -6.60 18.47
CA GLU A 49 -5.71 -7.63 18.67
C GLU A 49 -4.49 -7.40 17.78
N LYS A 50 -3.33 -7.63 18.35
CA LYS A 50 -2.05 -7.64 17.65
C LYS A 50 -1.87 -8.99 16.97
N PHE A 51 -1.40 -8.98 15.71
CA PHE A 51 -1.12 -10.18 14.91
C PHE A 51 0.20 -10.04 14.17
N GLU A 52 0.77 -11.16 13.76
CA GLU A 52 1.97 -11.23 12.94
C GLU A 52 1.60 -11.31 11.46
N GLY A 53 2.52 -10.89 10.60
CA GLY A 53 2.41 -11.00 9.17
C GLY A 53 2.72 -9.73 8.41
N SER A 54 2.92 -9.92 7.13
CA SER A 54 3.09 -8.90 6.09
C SER A 54 1.98 -9.07 5.06
N GLY A 55 1.67 -8.03 4.28
CA GLY A 55 0.59 -8.16 3.31
C GLY A 55 0.06 -6.83 2.82
N ILE A 56 -1.18 -6.84 2.41
CA ILE A 56 -1.87 -5.72 1.78
C ILE A 56 -3.10 -5.37 2.59
N TYR A 57 -3.43 -4.10 2.63
CA TYR A 57 -4.61 -3.60 3.31
C TYR A 57 -5.25 -2.44 2.56
N VAL A 58 -6.51 -2.23 2.81
CA VAL A 58 -7.23 -1.01 2.45
C VAL A 58 -7.87 -0.38 3.67
N ILE A 59 -8.09 0.92 3.58
CA ILE A 59 -8.82 1.68 4.58
C ILE A 59 -10.07 2.25 3.91
N TYR A 60 -11.19 2.16 4.61
CA TYR A 60 -12.48 2.72 4.21
C TYR A 60 -12.87 3.84 5.17
N TYR A 61 -13.52 4.86 4.63
CA TYR A 61 -14.18 5.90 5.40
C TYR A 61 -15.69 5.69 5.39
N LYS A 62 -16.31 5.59 6.55
CA LYS A 62 -17.75 5.38 6.72
C LYS A 62 -18.47 6.52 7.42
N GLY A 63 -17.76 7.61 7.72
CA GLY A 63 -18.33 8.78 8.36
C GLY A 63 -19.45 9.42 7.53
N LYS A 64 -20.37 10.05 8.20
CA LYS A 64 -21.55 10.69 7.58
C LYS A 64 -21.36 12.17 7.35
N ASP A 65 -20.41 12.77 8.02
CA ASP A 65 -20.15 14.20 8.07
C ASP A 65 -18.74 14.55 7.60
N GLY A 66 -18.51 15.84 7.33
CA GLY A 66 -17.21 16.37 6.96
C GLY A 66 -16.84 16.17 5.48
N LEU A 67 -15.56 16.42 5.18
CA LEU A 67 -15.02 16.45 3.82
C LEU A 67 -15.27 15.17 3.02
N TYR A 68 -15.23 14.02 3.69
CA TYR A 68 -15.37 12.69 3.06
C TYR A 68 -16.76 12.07 3.22
N ALA A 69 -17.77 12.84 3.65
CA ALA A 69 -19.13 12.36 3.76
C ALA A 69 -19.68 11.67 2.49
N PRO A 70 -19.34 12.11 1.25
CA PRO A 70 -19.72 11.39 0.02
C PRO A 70 -19.18 9.95 -0.02
N TYR A 71 -17.94 9.71 0.44
CA TYR A 71 -17.38 8.37 0.56
C TYR A 71 -18.15 7.50 1.55
N GLY A 72 -18.48 8.04 2.71
CA GLY A 72 -19.29 7.34 3.71
C GLY A 72 -20.65 6.92 3.18
N LYS A 73 -21.29 7.73 2.33
CA LYS A 73 -22.55 7.39 1.67
C LYS A 73 -22.36 6.22 0.69
N ILE A 74 -21.30 6.23 -0.12
CA ILE A 74 -20.98 5.16 -1.08
C ILE A 74 -20.70 3.85 -0.33
N ILE A 75 -19.87 3.88 0.71
CA ILE A 75 -19.54 2.72 1.55
C ILE A 75 -20.80 2.10 2.14
N ASN A 76 -21.69 2.91 2.67
CA ASN A 76 -22.94 2.43 3.27
C ASN A 76 -23.92 1.84 2.23
N ALA A 77 -23.86 2.32 0.97
CA ALA A 77 -24.70 1.83 -0.11
C ALA A 77 -24.15 0.57 -0.80
N PHE A 78 -22.81 0.44 -0.92
CA PHE A 78 -22.14 -0.56 -1.75
C PHE A 78 -21.21 -1.52 -0.99
N ALA A 79 -21.44 -1.72 0.29
CA ALA A 79 -20.81 -2.77 1.08
C ALA A 79 -19.27 -2.81 1.04
N TYR A 80 -18.62 -1.67 1.26
CA TYR A 80 -17.15 -1.57 1.34
C TYR A 80 -16.39 -1.90 0.03
N ASN A 81 -16.92 -1.45 -1.10
CA ASN A 81 -16.26 -1.62 -2.40
C ASN A 81 -15.38 -0.43 -2.81
N GLU A 82 -15.43 0.69 -2.08
CA GLU A 82 -14.71 1.92 -2.42
C GLU A 82 -13.75 2.32 -1.29
N PRO A 83 -12.51 1.79 -1.27
CA PRO A 83 -11.54 2.20 -0.28
C PRO A 83 -11.08 3.64 -0.51
N ILE A 84 -10.82 4.35 0.57
CA ILE A 84 -10.19 5.68 0.51
C ILE A 84 -8.67 5.60 0.37
N TYR A 85 -8.07 4.48 0.82
CA TYR A 85 -6.62 4.23 0.77
C TYR A 85 -6.31 2.74 0.60
N VAL A 86 -5.28 2.46 -0.19
CA VAL A 86 -4.65 1.13 -0.36
C VAL A 86 -3.20 1.24 0.11
N GLY A 87 -2.71 0.23 0.81
CA GLY A 87 -1.31 0.18 1.24
C GLY A 87 -0.81 -1.24 1.43
N LYS A 88 0.50 -1.34 1.61
CA LYS A 88 1.20 -2.60 1.87
C LYS A 88 2.09 -2.54 3.11
N ALA A 89 2.38 -3.69 3.64
CA ALA A 89 3.37 -3.91 4.66
C ALA A 89 4.29 -5.06 4.23
N GLU A 90 5.51 -4.73 3.84
CA GLU A 90 6.51 -5.72 3.40
C GLU A 90 7.37 -6.18 4.58
N PRO A 91 7.86 -7.45 4.55
CA PRO A 91 8.79 -7.94 5.58
C PRO A 91 10.11 -7.17 5.54
N GLU A 92 10.80 -7.17 6.68
CA GLU A 92 12.16 -6.61 6.74
C GLU A 92 13.14 -7.43 5.91
N GLY A 93 14.18 -6.77 5.39
CA GLY A 93 15.25 -7.46 4.65
C GLY A 93 14.88 -7.91 3.22
N LYS A 94 13.68 -7.56 2.71
CA LYS A 94 13.27 -7.93 1.34
C LYS A 94 14.30 -7.53 0.28
N ARG A 95 14.88 -6.32 0.37
CA ARG A 95 15.91 -5.85 -0.57
C ARG A 95 17.19 -6.68 -0.55
N GLN A 96 17.41 -7.48 0.48
CA GLN A 96 18.58 -8.33 0.66
C GLN A 96 18.28 -9.82 0.42
N GLY A 97 17.08 -10.15 -0.07
CA GLY A 97 16.64 -11.53 -0.30
C GLY A 97 16.42 -12.37 0.96
N ARG A 98 16.49 -11.75 2.15
CA ARG A 98 16.39 -12.47 3.44
C ARG A 98 14.94 -12.67 3.91
N SER A 99 13.97 -12.07 3.24
CA SER A 99 12.58 -12.00 3.71
C SER A 99 11.82 -13.33 3.67
N ILE A 100 12.26 -14.29 2.85
CA ILE A 100 11.59 -15.59 2.70
C ILE A 100 11.84 -16.51 3.91
N LEU A 101 12.92 -16.26 4.66
CA LEU A 101 13.36 -17.11 5.77
C LEU A 101 13.11 -16.48 7.16
N GLN A 102 12.69 -15.23 7.25
CA GLN A 102 12.49 -14.56 8.54
C GLN A 102 11.04 -14.69 9.04
N LYS A 103 10.89 -14.89 10.37
CA LYS A 103 9.60 -14.77 11.05
C LYS A 103 8.95 -13.44 10.66
N ASN A 104 7.74 -13.52 10.13
CA ASN A 104 6.93 -12.36 9.82
C ASN A 104 6.63 -11.61 11.13
N GLY A 105 7.36 -10.52 11.38
CA GLY A 105 7.02 -9.63 12.50
C GLY A 105 5.63 -9.00 12.28
N CYS A 106 5.17 -8.19 13.23
CA CYS A 106 3.85 -7.54 13.17
C CYS A 106 3.83 -6.35 12.19
N ARG A 107 4.33 -6.55 10.95
CA ARG A 107 4.52 -5.45 9.99
C ARG A 107 3.19 -4.85 9.54
N LEU A 108 2.24 -5.70 9.18
CA LEU A 108 0.91 -5.27 8.72
C LEU A 108 0.14 -4.58 9.85
N TYR A 109 0.11 -5.19 11.04
CA TYR A 109 -0.47 -4.55 12.22
C TYR A 109 0.21 -3.21 12.55
N GLY A 110 1.55 -3.15 12.48
CA GLY A 110 2.32 -1.94 12.71
C GLY A 110 1.93 -0.80 11.78
N ARG A 111 1.78 -1.10 10.48
CA ARG A 111 1.33 -0.11 9.48
C ARG A 111 -0.08 0.40 9.75
N LEU A 112 -1.02 -0.48 10.04
CA LEU A 112 -2.38 -0.07 10.40
C LEU A 112 -2.40 0.81 11.67
N LYS A 113 -1.57 0.48 12.66
CA LYS A 113 -1.41 1.31 13.87
C LYS A 113 -0.81 2.70 13.57
N GLU A 114 0.13 2.80 12.62
CA GLU A 114 0.68 4.09 12.17
C GLU A 114 -0.41 4.96 11.51
N HIS A 115 -1.28 4.37 10.70
CA HIS A 115 -2.42 5.08 10.11
C HIS A 115 -3.42 5.57 11.18
N VAL A 116 -3.70 4.74 12.18
CA VAL A 116 -4.52 5.16 13.33
C VAL A 116 -3.90 6.38 14.03
N ARG A 117 -2.57 6.38 14.23
CA ARG A 117 -1.87 7.54 14.81
C ARG A 117 -1.99 8.79 13.93
N SER A 118 -1.86 8.63 12.60
CA SER A 118 -1.99 9.73 11.65
C SER A 118 -3.39 10.33 11.67
N ILE A 119 -4.44 9.50 11.70
CA ILE A 119 -5.82 9.96 11.79
C ILE A 119 -6.08 10.69 13.11
N ASN A 120 -5.61 10.14 14.24
CA ASN A 120 -5.79 10.75 15.55
C ASN A 120 -4.95 12.02 15.77
N ALA A 121 -3.91 12.24 14.96
CA ALA A 121 -3.05 13.42 15.09
C ALA A 121 -3.65 14.68 14.44
N VAL A 122 -4.66 14.53 13.60
CA VAL A 122 -5.19 15.63 12.79
C VAL A 122 -6.60 16.03 13.24
N SER A 123 -6.94 17.29 13.04
CA SER A 123 -8.30 17.78 13.26
C SER A 123 -9.22 17.40 12.10
N GLY A 124 -10.50 17.19 12.39
CA GLY A 124 -11.54 16.94 11.37
C GLY A 124 -11.69 15.48 10.93
N LEU A 125 -10.86 14.56 11.43
CA LEU A 125 -11.02 13.12 11.26
C LEU A 125 -11.27 12.44 12.61
N LYS A 126 -12.12 11.42 12.62
CA LYS A 126 -12.42 10.60 13.80
C LYS A 126 -12.13 9.15 13.48
N ILE A 127 -11.36 8.47 14.30
CA ILE A 127 -10.94 7.09 14.03
C ILE A 127 -12.14 6.13 13.96
N GLU A 128 -13.23 6.42 14.62
CA GLU A 128 -14.48 5.66 14.60
C GLU A 128 -15.12 5.62 13.20
N ASP A 129 -14.80 6.59 12.36
CA ASP A 129 -15.27 6.67 10.98
C ASP A 129 -14.45 5.80 10.01
N PHE A 130 -13.44 5.09 10.51
CA PHE A 130 -12.55 4.29 9.66
C PHE A 130 -12.62 2.80 10.01
N CYS A 131 -12.58 1.99 8.97
CA CYS A 131 -12.41 0.56 9.06
C CYS A 131 -11.41 0.09 8.01
N CYS A 132 -10.94 -1.14 8.14
CA CYS A 132 -9.95 -1.71 7.22
C CYS A 132 -10.32 -3.13 6.82
N ARG A 133 -9.74 -3.56 5.73
CA ARG A 133 -9.69 -4.95 5.26
C ARG A 133 -8.26 -5.25 4.89
N PHE A 134 -7.81 -6.48 5.11
CA PHE A 134 -6.44 -6.86 4.79
C PHE A 134 -6.31 -8.35 4.46
N VAL A 135 -5.19 -8.69 3.84
CA VAL A 135 -4.73 -10.06 3.59
C VAL A 135 -3.33 -10.21 4.14
N ILE A 136 -3.09 -11.27 4.89
CA ILE A 136 -1.75 -11.70 5.29
C ILE A 136 -1.20 -12.59 4.19
N CYS A 137 -0.01 -12.26 3.70
CA CYS A 137 0.71 -13.04 2.70
C CYS A 137 1.79 -13.88 3.39
N GLU A 138 1.84 -15.17 3.07
CA GLU A 138 2.80 -16.11 3.62
C GLU A 138 3.47 -16.93 2.50
N GLY A 139 4.65 -17.48 2.78
CA GLY A 139 5.41 -18.23 1.79
C GLY A 139 5.69 -17.42 0.53
N ASP A 140 5.48 -18.02 -0.63
CA ASP A 140 5.76 -17.42 -1.93
C ASP A 140 4.89 -16.18 -2.23
N THR A 141 3.69 -16.09 -1.63
CA THR A 141 2.79 -14.95 -1.83
C THR A 141 3.34 -13.64 -1.27
N VAL A 142 4.33 -13.69 -0.36
CA VAL A 142 5.05 -12.51 0.15
C VAL A 142 5.73 -11.73 -0.98
N THR A 143 6.23 -12.42 -1.99
CA THR A 143 6.88 -11.78 -3.15
C THR A 143 5.91 -11.00 -4.01
N MET A 144 4.63 -11.35 -3.98
CA MET A 144 3.56 -10.72 -4.76
C MET A 144 2.97 -9.46 -4.12
N ILE A 145 3.32 -9.14 -2.88
CA ILE A 145 2.76 -7.99 -2.16
C ILE A 145 2.76 -6.69 -3.00
N PRO A 146 3.87 -6.28 -3.68
CA PRO A 146 3.85 -5.07 -4.49
C PRO A 146 2.93 -5.14 -5.70
N ALA A 147 2.89 -6.27 -6.40
CA ALA A 147 2.03 -6.46 -7.56
C ALA A 147 0.55 -6.44 -7.17
N PHE A 148 0.23 -7.02 -6.03
CA PHE A 148 -1.12 -7.04 -5.49
C PHE A 148 -1.57 -5.63 -5.02
N GLU A 149 -0.70 -4.86 -4.34
CA GLU A 149 -0.99 -3.46 -4.02
C GLU A 149 -1.26 -2.63 -5.29
N ALA A 150 -0.42 -2.79 -6.32
CA ALA A 150 -0.59 -2.11 -7.58
C ALA A 150 -1.92 -2.47 -8.27
N ALA A 151 -2.30 -3.75 -8.26
CA ALA A 151 -3.56 -4.22 -8.83
C ALA A 151 -4.78 -3.62 -8.09
N LEU A 152 -4.76 -3.59 -6.76
CA LEU A 152 -5.83 -2.98 -5.96
C LEU A 152 -5.89 -1.45 -6.20
N THR A 153 -4.74 -0.79 -6.24
CA THR A 153 -4.67 0.66 -6.48
C THR A 153 -5.19 1.01 -7.89
N ALA A 154 -4.82 0.23 -8.90
CA ALA A 154 -5.32 0.42 -10.27
C ALA A 154 -6.84 0.19 -10.37
N LYS A 155 -7.34 -0.84 -9.68
CA LYS A 155 -8.77 -1.18 -9.68
C LYS A 155 -9.62 -0.13 -8.99
N PHE A 156 -9.24 0.29 -7.79
CA PHE A 156 -10.06 1.16 -6.95
C PHE A 156 -9.75 2.65 -7.11
N ARG A 157 -8.56 3.00 -7.58
CA ARG A 157 -8.09 4.40 -7.70
C ARG A 157 -8.38 5.23 -6.45
N PRO A 158 -7.95 4.79 -5.25
CA PRO A 158 -8.39 5.39 -3.99
C PRO A 158 -7.97 6.85 -3.90
N LEU A 159 -8.81 7.68 -3.32
CA LEU A 159 -8.62 9.13 -3.23
C LEU A 159 -7.26 9.50 -2.61
N TRP A 160 -6.89 8.81 -1.51
CA TRP A 160 -5.66 9.11 -0.77
C TRP A 160 -4.39 8.47 -1.36
N ASN A 161 -4.52 7.72 -2.46
CA ASN A 161 -3.37 7.25 -3.25
C ASN A 161 -3.19 8.06 -4.53
N THR A 162 -4.28 8.56 -5.14
CA THR A 162 -4.27 9.08 -6.50
C THR A 162 -4.39 10.61 -6.58
N PHE A 163 -5.19 11.22 -5.71
CA PHE A 163 -5.48 12.66 -5.77
C PHE A 163 -5.01 13.43 -4.54
N VAL A 164 -5.14 12.83 -3.36
CA VAL A 164 -4.74 13.43 -2.09
C VAL A 164 -3.63 12.56 -1.49
N ASP A 165 -2.45 12.65 -2.08
CA ASP A 165 -1.30 11.86 -1.67
C ASP A 165 -0.75 12.26 -0.29
N GLY A 166 0.05 11.37 0.27
CA GLY A 166 0.82 11.66 1.48
C GLY A 166 0.29 11.05 2.78
N PHE A 167 -0.91 10.45 2.79
CA PHE A 167 -1.40 9.74 3.98
C PHE A 167 -0.44 8.63 4.43
N GLY A 168 0.14 7.90 3.48
CA GLY A 168 1.12 6.85 3.73
C GLY A 168 2.51 7.32 4.16
N ASN A 169 2.78 8.63 4.18
CA ASN A 169 4.07 9.17 4.58
C ASN A 169 4.32 8.98 6.06
N HIS A 170 5.57 8.69 6.40
CA HIS A 170 6.06 8.55 7.77
C HIS A 170 6.97 9.68 8.15
N ASP A 171 7.17 9.84 9.46
CA ASP A 171 8.26 10.67 9.97
C ASP A 171 9.59 10.13 9.38
N PRO A 172 10.29 10.91 8.55
CA PRO A 172 11.53 10.47 7.92
C PRO A 172 12.71 10.34 8.91
N GLY A 173 12.50 10.66 10.20
CA GLY A 173 13.55 10.72 11.20
C GLY A 173 14.51 11.88 10.97
N LYS A 174 15.59 11.94 11.76
CA LYS A 174 16.52 13.09 11.82
C LYS A 174 17.32 13.40 10.55
N GLY A 175 17.22 12.59 9.49
CA GLY A 175 18.10 12.68 8.30
C GLY A 175 17.44 13.03 6.96
N ARG A 176 16.12 13.19 6.89
CA ARG A 176 15.41 13.44 5.62
C ARG A 176 14.49 14.65 5.71
N VAL A 177 15.08 15.83 5.79
CA VAL A 177 14.34 17.11 5.80
C VAL A 177 14.08 17.66 4.38
N ALA A 178 14.40 16.89 3.33
CA ALA A 178 14.17 17.29 1.95
C ALA A 178 12.77 16.84 1.48
N GLY A 179 11.88 17.78 1.26
CA GLY A 179 10.53 17.54 0.75
C GLY A 179 9.60 18.70 1.06
N VAL A 180 8.46 18.70 0.41
CA VAL A 180 7.35 19.63 0.68
C VAL A 180 6.24 18.89 1.41
N ARG A 181 5.39 19.64 2.09
CA ARG A 181 4.20 19.11 2.75
C ARG A 181 3.27 18.47 1.72
N SER A 182 2.83 17.25 1.97
CA SER A 182 1.93 16.55 1.06
C SER A 182 0.54 17.20 1.02
N LEU A 183 -0.25 16.91 -0.03
CA LEU A 183 -1.62 17.39 -0.12
C LEU A 183 -2.47 16.91 1.06
N TRP A 184 -2.28 15.67 1.49
CA TRP A 184 -2.99 15.13 2.65
C TRP A 184 -2.68 15.94 3.93
N ASP A 185 -1.40 16.28 4.15
CA ASP A 185 -0.99 17.08 5.31
C ASP A 185 -1.44 18.55 5.24
N MET A 186 -1.66 19.06 4.04
CA MET A 186 -2.23 20.39 3.86
C MET A 186 -3.72 20.42 4.19
N LEU A 187 -4.46 19.38 3.79
CA LEU A 187 -5.88 19.25 4.09
C LEU A 187 -6.14 18.85 5.56
N HIS A 188 -5.19 18.14 6.17
CA HIS A 188 -5.29 17.60 7.52
C HIS A 188 -4.05 17.99 8.34
N PRO A 189 -3.98 19.24 8.83
CA PRO A 189 -2.87 19.67 9.68
C PRO A 189 -2.89 18.95 11.03
N GLY A 190 -1.68 18.68 11.60
CA GLY A 190 -1.54 18.07 12.92
C GLY A 190 -0.45 17.02 13.03
N ARG A 191 0.06 16.44 11.93
CA ARG A 191 1.22 15.56 11.98
C ARG A 191 2.51 16.38 12.17
N LYS A 192 3.11 16.31 13.37
CA LYS A 192 4.26 17.13 13.77
C LYS A 192 5.45 17.11 12.81
N PHE A 193 5.72 15.99 12.13
CA PHE A 193 6.80 15.91 11.15
C PHE A 193 6.47 16.70 9.88
N ALA A 194 5.21 16.70 9.45
CA ALA A 194 4.77 17.38 8.26
C ALA A 194 4.72 18.91 8.47
N GLU A 195 4.42 19.36 9.68
CA GLU A 195 4.43 20.79 10.02
C GLU A 195 5.81 21.45 9.89
N LYS A 196 6.89 20.65 9.98
CA LYS A 196 8.26 21.11 9.78
C LYS A 196 8.65 21.27 8.32
N LEU A 197 7.86 20.73 7.40
CA LEU A 197 8.12 20.81 5.97
C LEU A 197 7.53 22.10 5.39
N PRO A 198 8.18 22.72 4.38
CA PRO A 198 7.63 23.86 3.68
C PRO A 198 6.30 23.47 3.02
N ALA A 199 5.40 24.43 2.90
CA ALA A 199 4.14 24.24 2.18
C ALA A 199 4.44 23.88 0.72
N ASN A 200 3.62 23.02 0.14
CA ASN A 200 3.67 22.74 -1.28
C ASN A 200 3.23 24.01 -2.03
N PRO A 201 4.05 24.58 -2.92
CA PRO A 201 3.56 25.64 -3.81
C PRO A 201 2.55 24.96 -4.77
N CYS A 202 1.27 25.25 -4.57
CA CYS A 202 0.20 24.88 -5.49
C CYS A 202 0.27 25.75 -6.73
#